data_de84145f0cc92b284773394aef14313b
#
_entry.id   de84145f0cc92b284773394aef14313b
#
_cell.length_a   1.000
_cell.length_b   1.000
_cell.length_c   1.000
_cell.angle_alpha   90.00
_cell.angle_beta   90.00
_cell.angle_gamma   90.00
#
_symmetry.space_group_name_H-M   'P 1'
#
loop_
_entity.id
_entity.type
_entity.pdbx_description
1 polymer ?
#
loop_
_entity_poly.entity_id
_entity_poly.type
_entity_poly.pdbx_seq_one_letter_code
_entity_poly.pdbx_strand_id
1 'polypeptide(L)'
;MEDQRLYQIGLTMVEGVGDILARQLLETFGDAASIFRMSRAALAKVPGIGSTLIAHLQDPNVLRRAEKELRFIEDNRISLYYIGDPNYPARLRECADAPVLFYFKGETDLNAAHVLSIVGTRHATPYGIEQTESLLADLATRFPDLLVISGLAYGIDIQAHRSAVRHGLPTVAVLAHGLDRIYPAIHRSTAVEMLKRGGLLTDFPTGTNPDRPNFVRRNRIVAGLSEATLVVESAEKGGSLITADLADSYGREVFAFPGRVNDFYSAGCNGLIRQNKAALIIDAVSLVEALRWDVREPSRSLPQQTQLLFPEGEENGRILHWLGQQGKAHINEIALAMNIPVSQLAPLLFEL
;
A
#
# COMPACT_ATOMS: atom_id res chain seq x y z
N MET A 1 -18.46 -26.18 9.58
CA MET A 1 -18.12 -25.35 8.41
C MET A 1 -16.63 -25.54 8.15
N GLU A 2 -16.26 -25.96 6.96
CA GLU A 2 -14.84 -26.03 6.58
C GLU A 2 -14.25 -24.62 6.61
N ASP A 3 -13.06 -24.50 7.19
CA ASP A 3 -12.40 -23.21 7.31
C ASP A 3 -11.90 -22.77 5.91
N GLN A 4 -12.50 -21.73 5.35
CA GLN A 4 -12.12 -21.15 4.05
C GLN A 4 -10.63 -20.79 4.00
N ARG A 5 -10.04 -20.37 5.13
CA ARG A 5 -8.62 -20.02 5.23
C ARG A 5 -7.68 -21.19 4.87
N LEU A 6 -8.09 -22.42 5.20
CA LEU A 6 -7.32 -23.62 4.82
C LEU A 6 -7.14 -23.70 3.29
N TYR A 7 -8.19 -23.49 2.53
CA TYR A 7 -8.16 -23.55 1.06
C TYR A 7 -7.47 -22.32 0.45
N GLN A 8 -7.64 -21.15 1.05
CA GLN A 8 -6.94 -19.93 0.63
C GLN A 8 -5.42 -20.09 0.77
N ILE A 9 -4.95 -20.59 1.92
CA ILE A 9 -3.54 -20.93 2.14
C ILE A 9 -3.10 -22.04 1.17
N GLY A 10 -3.91 -23.10 1.04
CA GLY A 10 -3.62 -24.22 0.14
C GLY A 10 -3.38 -23.77 -1.29
N LEU A 11 -4.20 -22.85 -1.81
CA LEU A 11 -4.08 -22.35 -3.17
C LEU A 11 -2.71 -21.70 -3.45
N THR A 12 -2.15 -20.98 -2.47
CA THR A 12 -0.82 -20.37 -2.61
C THR A 12 0.35 -21.36 -2.49
N MET A 13 0.06 -22.58 -2.05
CA MET A 13 1.07 -23.66 -1.87
C MET A 13 1.09 -24.67 -3.02
N VAL A 14 0.19 -24.54 -3.98
CA VAL A 14 0.16 -25.41 -5.16
C VAL A 14 1.35 -25.09 -6.06
N GLU A 15 2.18 -26.07 -6.34
CA GLU A 15 3.33 -25.91 -7.23
C GLU A 15 2.87 -25.54 -8.65
N GLY A 16 3.43 -24.45 -9.19
CA GLY A 16 3.09 -23.91 -10.50
C GLY A 16 1.90 -22.93 -10.48
N VAL A 17 1.22 -22.74 -9.35
CA VAL A 17 0.19 -21.68 -9.19
C VAL A 17 0.84 -20.45 -8.60
N GLY A 18 1.09 -19.44 -9.44
CA GLY A 18 1.45 -18.09 -9.01
C GLY A 18 0.22 -17.23 -8.79
N ASP A 19 0.44 -16.00 -8.27
CA ASP A 19 -0.68 -15.11 -7.90
C ASP A 19 -1.61 -14.76 -9.08
N ILE A 20 -1.06 -14.58 -10.28
CA ILE A 20 -1.88 -14.29 -11.49
C ILE A 20 -2.81 -15.44 -11.79
N LEU A 21 -2.29 -16.68 -11.81
CA LEU A 21 -3.11 -17.86 -12.09
C LEU A 21 -4.08 -18.16 -10.96
N ALA A 22 -3.69 -17.93 -9.71
CA ALA A 22 -4.58 -18.08 -8.56
C ALA A 22 -5.76 -17.11 -8.67
N ARG A 23 -5.56 -15.85 -9.06
CA ARG A 23 -6.62 -14.87 -9.33
C ARG A 23 -7.56 -15.34 -10.44
N GLN A 24 -7.01 -15.79 -11.57
CA GLN A 24 -7.80 -16.33 -12.68
C GLN A 24 -8.68 -17.52 -12.26
N LEU A 25 -8.13 -18.42 -11.42
CA LEU A 25 -8.89 -19.54 -10.86
C LEU A 25 -10.02 -19.06 -9.96
N LEU A 26 -9.76 -18.07 -9.11
CA LEU A 26 -10.76 -17.47 -8.22
C LEU A 26 -11.88 -16.76 -9.01
N GLU A 27 -11.53 -16.01 -10.04
CA GLU A 27 -12.50 -15.38 -10.95
C GLU A 27 -13.37 -16.40 -11.66
N THR A 28 -12.79 -17.57 -12.03
CA THR A 28 -13.50 -18.62 -12.75
C THR A 28 -14.42 -19.45 -11.84
N PHE A 29 -14.00 -19.78 -10.62
CA PHE A 29 -14.67 -20.73 -9.74
C PHE A 29 -15.24 -20.09 -8.47
N GLY A 30 -15.03 -18.80 -8.24
CA GLY A 30 -15.61 -18.01 -7.17
C GLY A 30 -14.79 -18.01 -5.87
N ASP A 31 -14.40 -19.18 -5.36
CA ASP A 31 -13.66 -19.28 -4.10
C ASP A 31 -12.62 -20.41 -4.10
N ALA A 32 -11.66 -20.36 -3.15
CA ALA A 32 -10.57 -21.31 -3.08
C ALA A 32 -11.03 -22.76 -2.80
N ALA A 33 -12.04 -22.96 -1.96
CA ALA A 33 -12.55 -24.29 -1.64
C ALA A 33 -13.19 -24.95 -2.87
N SER A 34 -13.91 -24.19 -3.67
CA SER A 34 -14.51 -24.64 -4.93
C SER A 34 -13.43 -25.12 -5.90
N ILE A 35 -12.29 -24.42 -6.02
CA ILE A 35 -11.18 -24.82 -6.90
C ILE A 35 -10.69 -26.24 -6.55
N PHE A 36 -10.46 -26.53 -5.27
CA PHE A 36 -9.97 -27.85 -4.82
C PHE A 36 -11.00 -28.98 -5.02
N ARG A 37 -12.29 -28.64 -5.14
CA ARG A 37 -13.38 -29.63 -5.37
C ARG A 37 -13.69 -29.86 -6.86
N MET A 38 -13.11 -29.05 -7.76
CA MET A 38 -13.38 -29.16 -9.18
C MET A 38 -12.89 -30.47 -9.77
N SER A 39 -13.66 -31.00 -10.72
CA SER A 39 -13.23 -32.16 -11.52
C SER A 39 -12.07 -31.80 -12.44
N ARG A 40 -11.25 -32.80 -12.81
CA ARG A 40 -10.18 -32.64 -13.80
C ARG A 40 -10.66 -32.01 -15.10
N ALA A 41 -11.84 -32.41 -15.56
CA ALA A 41 -12.43 -31.90 -16.80
C ALA A 41 -12.82 -30.42 -16.70
N ALA A 42 -13.24 -29.95 -15.52
CA ALA A 42 -13.56 -28.53 -15.29
C ALA A 42 -12.28 -27.69 -15.23
N LEU A 43 -11.26 -28.15 -14.49
CA LEU A 43 -9.97 -27.47 -14.38
C LEU A 43 -9.26 -27.36 -15.74
N ALA A 44 -9.32 -28.39 -16.57
CA ALA A 44 -8.71 -28.41 -17.90
C ALA A 44 -9.31 -27.38 -18.89
N LYS A 45 -10.47 -26.81 -18.60
CA LYS A 45 -11.08 -25.75 -19.41
C LYS A 45 -10.49 -24.37 -19.16
N VAL A 46 -9.77 -24.19 -18.05
CA VAL A 46 -9.17 -22.89 -17.71
C VAL A 46 -7.89 -22.71 -18.52
N PRO A 47 -7.73 -21.62 -19.26
CA PRO A 47 -6.51 -21.35 -20.03
C PRO A 47 -5.26 -21.39 -19.14
N GLY A 48 -4.20 -22.05 -19.63
CA GLY A 48 -2.94 -22.18 -18.90
C GLY A 48 -2.89 -23.35 -17.90
N ILE A 49 -3.97 -24.11 -17.68
CA ILE A 49 -3.99 -25.26 -16.77
C ILE A 49 -3.82 -26.58 -17.55
N GLY A 50 -2.60 -27.12 -17.47
CA GLY A 50 -2.26 -28.45 -18.03
C GLY A 50 -2.44 -29.59 -17.01
N SER A 51 -2.25 -30.83 -17.49
CA SER A 51 -2.41 -32.05 -16.67
C SER A 51 -1.52 -32.08 -15.43
N THR A 52 -0.29 -31.57 -15.51
CA THR A 52 0.65 -31.47 -14.39
C THR A 52 0.09 -30.56 -13.29
N LEU A 53 -0.38 -29.39 -13.65
CA LEU A 53 -0.93 -28.45 -12.71
C LEU A 53 -2.21 -28.96 -12.04
N ILE A 54 -3.06 -29.66 -12.80
CA ILE A 54 -4.25 -30.36 -12.26
C ILE A 54 -3.83 -31.40 -11.22
N ALA A 55 -2.75 -32.15 -11.48
CA ALA A 55 -2.24 -33.14 -10.53
C ALA A 55 -1.75 -32.44 -9.22
N HIS A 56 -1.07 -31.30 -9.33
CA HIS A 56 -0.62 -30.52 -8.18
C HIS A 56 -1.81 -29.94 -7.38
N LEU A 57 -2.84 -29.42 -8.05
CA LEU A 57 -4.08 -28.93 -7.40
C LEU A 57 -4.83 -30.04 -6.64
N GLN A 58 -4.72 -31.27 -7.09
CA GLN A 58 -5.38 -32.44 -6.49
C GLN A 58 -4.48 -33.23 -5.53
N ASP A 59 -3.25 -32.77 -5.27
CA ASP A 59 -2.35 -33.42 -4.30
C ASP A 59 -2.84 -33.15 -2.87
N PRO A 60 -3.24 -34.20 -2.11
CA PRO A 60 -3.70 -34.05 -0.74
C PRO A 60 -2.63 -33.50 0.22
N ASN A 61 -1.35 -33.55 -0.15
CA ASN A 61 -0.25 -32.99 0.67
C ASN A 61 -0.31 -31.46 0.70
N VAL A 62 -0.87 -30.79 -0.31
CA VAL A 62 -1.06 -29.35 -0.33
C VAL A 62 -1.91 -28.90 0.87
N LEU A 63 -3.10 -29.50 1.04
CA LEU A 63 -3.98 -29.15 2.17
C LEU A 63 -3.41 -29.56 3.52
N ARG A 64 -2.69 -30.70 3.61
CA ARG A 64 -1.98 -31.08 4.83
C ARG A 64 -0.89 -30.07 5.21
N ARG A 65 -0.20 -29.50 4.22
CA ARG A 65 0.79 -28.45 4.43
C ARG A 65 0.11 -27.13 4.84
N ALA A 66 -0.99 -26.79 4.20
CA ALA A 66 -1.80 -25.62 4.56
C ALA A 66 -2.36 -25.70 5.98
N GLU A 67 -2.77 -26.88 6.44
CA GLU A 67 -3.21 -27.10 7.83
C GLU A 67 -2.11 -26.81 8.84
N LYS A 68 -0.87 -27.21 8.58
CA LYS A 68 0.27 -26.89 9.44
C LYS A 68 0.53 -25.37 9.48
N GLU A 69 0.38 -24.71 8.35
CA GLU A 69 0.55 -23.26 8.27
C GLU A 69 -0.58 -22.54 9.02
N LEU A 70 -1.83 -22.99 8.87
CA LEU A 70 -2.97 -22.44 9.60
C LEU A 70 -2.76 -22.52 11.12
N ARG A 71 -2.31 -23.65 11.62
CA ARG A 71 -1.97 -23.80 13.06
C ARG A 71 -0.84 -22.84 13.47
N PHE A 72 0.20 -22.72 12.66
CA PHE A 72 1.30 -21.80 12.96
C PHE A 72 0.85 -20.36 13.06
N ILE A 73 0.01 -19.87 12.14
CA ILE A 73 -0.50 -18.49 12.19
C ILE A 73 -1.41 -18.25 13.39
N GLU A 74 -2.24 -19.23 13.79
CA GLU A 74 -3.09 -19.15 14.96
C GLU A 74 -2.26 -19.12 16.26
N ASP A 75 -1.32 -20.05 16.44
CA ASP A 75 -0.43 -20.12 17.61
C ASP A 75 0.42 -18.85 17.79
N ASN A 76 0.80 -18.18 16.68
CA ASN A 76 1.64 -17.00 16.69
C ASN A 76 0.88 -15.68 16.55
N ARG A 77 -0.47 -15.68 16.52
CA ARG A 77 -1.31 -14.49 16.35
C ARG A 77 -0.90 -13.68 15.11
N ILE A 78 -0.80 -14.38 14.00
CA ILE A 78 -0.49 -13.79 12.70
C ILE A 78 -1.81 -13.55 11.96
N SER A 79 -2.02 -12.35 11.45
CA SER A 79 -3.17 -12.01 10.63
C SER A 79 -2.98 -12.51 9.20
N LEU A 80 -4.03 -13.07 8.63
CA LEU A 80 -4.09 -13.47 7.24
C LEU A 80 -4.86 -12.42 6.45
N TYR A 81 -4.28 -11.95 5.36
CA TYR A 81 -4.92 -11.04 4.42
C TYR A 81 -5.13 -11.75 3.09
N TYR A 82 -6.38 -11.88 2.70
CA TYR A 82 -6.77 -12.49 1.45
C TYR A 82 -7.32 -11.44 0.48
N ILE A 83 -7.01 -11.55 -0.80
CA ILE A 83 -7.31 -10.52 -1.81
C ILE A 83 -8.79 -10.19 -1.94
N GLY A 84 -9.68 -11.15 -1.61
CA GLY A 84 -11.12 -10.96 -1.58
C GLY A 84 -11.66 -10.24 -0.34
N ASP A 85 -10.84 -10.07 0.71
CA ASP A 85 -11.30 -9.50 1.97
C ASP A 85 -11.34 -7.97 1.91
N PRO A 86 -12.33 -7.32 2.56
CA PRO A 86 -12.44 -5.86 2.56
C PRO A 86 -11.22 -5.13 3.12
N ASN A 87 -10.55 -5.73 4.11
CA ASN A 87 -9.36 -5.17 4.78
C ASN A 87 -8.04 -5.38 4.02
N TYR A 88 -8.06 -6.06 2.88
CA TYR A 88 -6.86 -6.19 2.04
C TYR A 88 -6.40 -4.81 1.58
N PRO A 89 -5.09 -4.48 1.64
CA PRO A 89 -4.60 -3.14 1.29
C PRO A 89 -5.02 -2.72 -0.12
N ALA A 90 -5.74 -1.61 -0.23
CA ALA A 90 -6.32 -1.15 -1.48
C ALA A 90 -5.25 -0.90 -2.54
N ARG A 91 -4.16 -0.21 -2.16
CA ARG A 91 -3.04 0.06 -3.07
C ARG A 91 -2.42 -1.22 -3.63
N LEU A 92 -2.22 -2.24 -2.78
CA LEU A 92 -1.66 -3.51 -3.23
C LEU A 92 -2.62 -4.29 -4.13
N ARG A 93 -3.94 -4.23 -3.86
CA ARG A 93 -4.97 -4.90 -4.66
C ARG A 93 -5.00 -4.43 -6.12
N GLU A 94 -4.67 -3.16 -6.36
CA GLU A 94 -4.60 -2.56 -7.71
C GLU A 94 -3.44 -3.13 -8.56
N CYS A 95 -2.41 -3.70 -7.94
CA CYS A 95 -1.28 -4.28 -8.66
C CYS A 95 -1.71 -5.57 -9.38
N ALA A 96 -1.29 -5.73 -10.64
CA ALA A 96 -1.64 -6.90 -11.46
C ALA A 96 -1.14 -8.22 -10.88
N ASP A 97 0.00 -8.19 -10.19
CA ASP A 97 0.66 -9.31 -9.55
C ASP A 97 0.57 -9.28 -8.02
N ALA A 98 -0.44 -8.58 -7.46
CA ALA A 98 -0.68 -8.57 -6.02
C ALA A 98 -0.79 -9.99 -5.47
N PRO A 99 -0.19 -10.29 -4.30
CA PRO A 99 -0.31 -11.60 -3.70
C PRO A 99 -1.77 -11.91 -3.37
N VAL A 100 -2.23 -13.09 -3.74
CA VAL A 100 -3.60 -13.55 -3.42
C VAL A 100 -3.80 -13.63 -1.91
N LEU A 101 -2.72 -13.90 -1.19
CA LEU A 101 -2.72 -14.02 0.24
C LEU A 101 -1.35 -13.62 0.79
N PHE A 102 -1.34 -12.95 1.94
CA PHE A 102 -0.12 -12.69 2.70
C PHE A 102 -0.36 -12.78 4.21
N TYR A 103 0.72 -12.96 4.93
CA TYR A 103 0.77 -13.09 6.38
C TYR A 103 1.31 -11.80 6.98
N PHE A 104 0.68 -11.30 8.04
CA PHE A 104 1.10 -10.08 8.71
C PHE A 104 1.12 -10.27 10.23
N LYS A 105 2.25 -9.93 10.84
CA LYS A 105 2.42 -9.89 12.29
C LYS A 105 2.68 -8.46 12.72
N GLY A 106 1.67 -7.81 13.28
CA GLY A 106 1.69 -6.41 13.69
C GLY A 106 0.28 -5.87 13.87
N GLU A 107 0.16 -4.61 14.27
CA GLU A 107 -1.12 -3.98 14.58
C GLU A 107 -1.36 -2.70 13.77
N THR A 108 -0.41 -2.29 12.91
CA THR A 108 -0.56 -1.07 12.10
C THR A 108 -1.55 -1.26 10.96
N ASP A 109 -2.23 -0.16 10.60
CA ASP A 109 -3.09 -0.13 9.42
C ASP A 109 -2.26 -0.07 8.13
N LEU A 110 -2.38 -1.11 7.29
CA LEU A 110 -1.71 -1.17 5.99
C LEU A 110 -2.38 -0.26 4.93
N ASN A 111 -3.57 0.29 5.22
CA ASN A 111 -4.27 1.30 4.42
C ASN A 111 -4.06 2.73 4.96
N ALA A 112 -2.99 2.97 5.73
CA ALA A 112 -2.66 4.30 6.23
C ALA A 112 -2.75 5.38 5.15
N ALA A 113 -3.12 6.60 5.53
CA ALA A 113 -3.29 7.72 4.60
C ALA A 113 -2.01 7.96 3.77
N HIS A 114 -0.85 7.95 4.44
CA HIS A 114 0.45 8.12 3.80
C HIS A 114 1.33 6.90 4.02
N VAL A 115 1.83 6.33 2.92
CA VAL A 115 2.71 5.15 2.92
C VAL A 115 3.89 5.38 1.99
N LEU A 116 5.09 5.41 2.55
CA LEU A 116 6.34 5.62 1.81
C LEU A 116 7.22 4.37 1.88
N SER A 117 7.61 3.82 0.74
CA SER A 117 8.68 2.83 0.72
C SER A 117 10.04 3.49 0.58
N ILE A 118 11.01 3.03 1.39
CA ILE A 118 12.39 3.51 1.37
C ILE A 118 13.29 2.33 1.08
N VAL A 119 14.03 2.40 -0.01
CA VAL A 119 14.91 1.34 -0.48
C VAL A 119 16.28 1.87 -0.88
N GLY A 120 17.27 0.97 -0.95
CA GLY A 120 18.59 1.38 -1.39
C GLY A 120 19.62 0.27 -1.38
N THR A 121 20.87 0.67 -1.48
CA THR A 121 22.02 -0.23 -1.44
C THR A 121 22.13 -0.96 -0.10
N ARG A 122 22.64 -2.20 -0.14
CA ARG A 122 23.00 -2.96 1.08
C ARG A 122 24.28 -2.45 1.75
N HIS A 123 24.98 -1.55 1.10
CA HIS A 123 26.23 -0.92 1.56
C HIS A 123 26.02 0.59 1.71
N ALA A 124 25.09 0.98 2.62
CA ALA A 124 24.79 2.37 2.87
C ALA A 124 26.04 3.15 3.28
N THR A 125 26.25 4.32 2.66
CA THR A 125 27.32 5.24 3.04
C THR A 125 26.85 6.13 4.19
N PRO A 126 27.78 6.86 4.87
CA PRO A 126 27.38 7.87 5.85
C PRO A 126 26.37 8.88 5.29
N TYR A 127 26.50 9.27 4.01
CA TYR A 127 25.55 10.14 3.32
C TYR A 127 24.13 9.53 3.26
N GLY A 128 23.99 8.29 2.78
CA GLY A 128 22.69 7.64 2.71
C GLY A 128 22.03 7.43 4.07
N ILE A 129 22.84 7.15 5.10
CA ILE A 129 22.38 7.02 6.49
C ILE A 129 21.85 8.38 6.98
N GLU A 130 22.60 9.46 6.78
CA GLU A 130 22.24 10.81 7.19
C GLU A 130 20.98 11.29 6.47
N GLN A 131 20.89 11.11 5.15
CA GLN A 131 19.69 11.49 4.38
C GLN A 131 18.44 10.73 4.84
N THR A 132 18.56 9.43 5.10
CA THR A 132 17.43 8.62 5.61
C THR A 132 16.99 9.10 6.99
N GLU A 133 17.92 9.38 7.88
CA GLU A 133 17.65 9.84 9.25
C GLU A 133 16.99 11.22 9.25
N SER A 134 17.58 12.19 8.54
CA SER A 134 17.06 13.55 8.47
C SER A 134 15.65 13.60 7.86
N LEU A 135 15.45 12.89 6.74
CA LEU A 135 14.15 12.80 6.09
C LEU A 135 13.06 12.28 7.05
N LEU A 136 13.33 11.16 7.72
CA LEU A 136 12.33 10.53 8.60
C LEU A 136 12.11 11.32 9.88
N ALA A 137 13.13 12.00 10.41
CA ALA A 137 12.98 12.92 11.53
C ALA A 137 12.02 14.07 11.19
N ASP A 138 12.21 14.70 10.03
CA ASP A 138 11.37 15.80 9.57
C ASP A 138 9.94 15.34 9.23
N LEU A 139 9.79 14.20 8.54
CA LEU A 139 8.48 13.64 8.22
C LEU A 139 7.70 13.24 9.47
N ALA A 140 8.36 12.71 10.50
CA ALA A 140 7.70 12.31 11.74
C ALA A 140 7.04 13.50 12.48
N THR A 141 7.60 14.70 12.38
CA THR A 141 7.02 15.91 12.98
C THR A 141 5.75 16.38 12.27
N ARG A 142 5.64 16.10 10.97
CA ARG A 142 4.53 16.56 10.12
C ARG A 142 3.46 15.49 9.95
N PHE A 143 3.88 14.24 9.85
CA PHE A 143 3.03 13.07 9.56
C PHE A 143 3.33 11.93 10.55
N PRO A 144 2.88 12.02 11.82
CA PRO A 144 3.22 11.04 12.87
C PRO A 144 2.69 9.63 12.60
N ASP A 145 1.72 9.50 11.68
CA ASP A 145 1.12 8.23 11.27
C ASP A 145 1.61 7.76 9.88
N LEU A 146 2.66 8.39 9.34
CA LEU A 146 3.30 7.95 8.09
C LEU A 146 3.81 6.53 8.24
N LEU A 147 3.30 5.61 7.42
CA LEU A 147 3.76 4.23 7.38
C LEU A 147 5.00 4.09 6.49
N VAL A 148 6.11 3.67 7.08
CA VAL A 148 7.36 3.41 6.36
C VAL A 148 7.45 1.93 5.99
N ILE A 149 7.58 1.62 4.69
CA ILE A 149 7.75 0.25 4.18
C ILE A 149 9.18 0.05 3.71
N SER A 150 9.78 -1.09 4.06
CA SER A 150 11.08 -1.50 3.50
C SER A 150 11.26 -3.03 3.60
N GLY A 151 12.46 -3.53 3.30
CA GLY A 151 12.71 -4.95 3.15
C GLY A 151 13.54 -5.62 4.25
N LEU A 152 13.87 -4.93 5.32
CA LEU A 152 14.72 -5.43 6.41
C LEU A 152 16.12 -5.90 5.94
N ALA A 153 16.54 -5.56 4.73
CA ALA A 153 17.87 -5.89 4.22
C ALA A 153 18.97 -5.06 4.89
N TYR A 154 20.23 -5.41 4.64
CA TYR A 154 21.36 -4.58 5.05
C TYR A 154 21.27 -3.18 4.40
N GLY A 155 22.01 -2.20 4.96
CA GLY A 155 22.16 -0.86 4.40
C GLY A 155 20.94 0.02 4.59
N ILE A 156 20.40 0.57 3.52
CA ILE A 156 19.31 1.56 3.58
C ILE A 156 18.04 1.00 4.20
N ASP A 157 17.64 -0.24 3.87
CA ASP A 157 16.41 -0.83 4.40
C ASP A 157 16.39 -0.85 5.93
N ILE A 158 17.44 -1.40 6.55
CA ILE A 158 17.52 -1.45 8.02
C ILE A 158 17.66 -0.06 8.63
N GLN A 159 18.31 0.88 7.94
CA GLN A 159 18.41 2.25 8.40
C GLN A 159 17.05 2.93 8.39
N ALA A 160 16.25 2.74 7.35
CA ALA A 160 14.89 3.26 7.28
C ALA A 160 14.03 2.75 8.45
N HIS A 161 14.08 1.45 8.75
CA HIS A 161 13.35 0.89 9.89
C HIS A 161 13.83 1.45 11.23
N ARG A 162 15.15 1.53 11.45
CA ARG A 162 15.72 2.08 12.69
C ARG A 162 15.37 3.55 12.90
N SER A 163 15.43 4.35 11.84
CA SER A 163 15.04 5.75 11.90
C SER A 163 13.55 5.91 12.16
N ALA A 164 12.70 5.14 11.47
CA ALA A 164 11.26 5.14 11.72
C ALA A 164 10.93 4.80 13.19
N VAL A 165 11.52 3.72 13.73
CA VAL A 165 11.34 3.33 15.14
C VAL A 165 11.82 4.44 16.08
N ARG A 166 12.99 5.04 15.83
CA ARG A 166 13.55 6.11 16.67
C ARG A 166 12.66 7.33 16.74
N HIS A 167 12.03 7.69 15.62
CA HIS A 167 11.14 8.85 15.53
C HIS A 167 9.67 8.50 15.76
N GLY A 168 9.37 7.27 16.21
CA GLY A 168 8.03 6.84 16.56
C GLY A 168 7.09 6.62 15.37
N LEU A 169 7.59 6.52 14.15
CA LEU A 169 6.80 6.20 12.97
C LEU A 169 6.47 4.70 12.90
N PRO A 170 5.26 4.31 12.50
CA PRO A 170 4.97 2.92 12.19
C PRO A 170 5.82 2.46 11.00
N THR A 171 6.35 1.23 11.09
CA THR A 171 7.16 0.69 9.99
C THR A 171 6.93 -0.79 9.79
N VAL A 172 6.80 -1.22 8.54
CA VAL A 172 6.55 -2.61 8.15
C VAL A 172 7.67 -3.13 7.29
N ALA A 173 8.26 -4.24 7.74
CA ALA A 173 9.21 -4.98 6.92
C ALA A 173 8.48 -6.03 6.09
N VAL A 174 8.65 -5.98 4.78
CA VAL A 174 8.25 -7.05 3.89
C VAL A 174 9.40 -8.05 3.78
N LEU A 175 9.16 -9.32 4.08
CA LEU A 175 10.19 -10.35 4.17
C LEU A 175 10.21 -11.25 2.93
N ALA A 176 11.38 -11.80 2.60
CA ALA A 176 11.58 -12.73 1.48
C ALA A 176 11.60 -14.21 1.93
N HIS A 177 10.99 -14.49 3.08
CA HIS A 177 10.94 -15.79 3.74
C HIS A 177 9.74 -15.86 4.68
N GLY A 178 9.42 -17.04 5.23
CA GLY A 178 8.31 -17.21 6.19
C GLY A 178 8.55 -16.49 7.53
N LEU A 179 7.47 -16.23 8.28
CA LEU A 179 7.52 -15.58 9.59
C LEU A 179 8.08 -16.48 10.73
N ASP A 180 8.48 -17.69 10.42
CA ASP A 180 9.14 -18.64 11.34
C ASP A 180 10.60 -18.25 11.68
N ARG A 181 11.16 -17.29 10.96
CA ARG A 181 12.55 -16.81 11.13
C ARG A 181 12.69 -15.33 10.83
N ILE A 182 13.83 -14.76 11.22
CA ILE A 182 14.24 -13.40 10.82
C ILE A 182 15.58 -13.48 10.09
N TYR A 183 15.61 -12.90 8.89
CA TYR A 183 16.84 -12.77 8.10
C TYR A 183 16.99 -11.32 7.59
N PRO A 184 18.19 -10.73 7.75
CA PRO A 184 19.35 -11.25 8.47
C PRO A 184 19.14 -11.35 9.99
N ALA A 185 19.71 -12.36 10.64
CA ALA A 185 19.51 -12.58 12.08
C ALA A 185 19.97 -11.39 12.96
N ILE A 186 20.96 -10.62 12.50
CA ILE A 186 21.45 -9.41 13.19
C ILE A 186 20.39 -8.29 13.28
N HIS A 187 19.34 -8.33 12.45
CA HIS A 187 18.25 -7.35 12.47
C HIS A 187 17.09 -7.75 13.39
N ARG A 188 17.23 -8.89 14.13
CA ARG A 188 16.16 -9.42 14.99
C ARG A 188 15.68 -8.40 16.04
N SER A 189 16.60 -7.68 16.68
CA SER A 189 16.23 -6.68 17.70
C SER A 189 15.37 -5.58 17.11
N THR A 190 15.74 -5.05 15.93
CA THR A 190 14.95 -4.05 15.22
C THR A 190 13.58 -4.62 14.81
N ALA A 191 13.53 -5.84 14.27
CA ALA A 191 12.28 -6.50 13.91
C ALA A 191 11.31 -6.65 15.09
N VAL A 192 11.82 -6.99 16.27
CA VAL A 192 11.01 -7.07 17.50
C VAL A 192 10.49 -5.69 17.94
N GLU A 193 11.34 -4.65 17.85
CA GLU A 193 10.93 -3.28 18.17
C GLU A 193 9.83 -2.76 17.25
N MET A 194 9.92 -3.07 15.96
CA MET A 194 8.93 -2.70 14.96
C MET A 194 7.53 -3.22 15.25
N LEU A 195 7.41 -4.39 15.90
CA LEU A 195 6.11 -4.98 16.27
C LEU A 195 5.28 -4.11 17.22
N LYS A 196 5.90 -3.14 17.90
CA LYS A 196 5.18 -2.26 18.84
C LYS A 196 4.25 -1.26 18.15
N ARG A 197 4.57 -0.81 16.93
CA ARG A 197 3.79 0.18 16.16
C ARG A 197 3.70 -0.12 14.66
N GLY A 198 4.33 -1.18 14.20
CA GLY A 198 4.42 -1.56 12.81
C GLY A 198 4.18 -3.05 12.63
N GLY A 199 5.06 -3.73 11.90
CA GLY A 199 4.91 -5.16 11.70
C GLY A 199 5.88 -5.82 10.73
N LEU A 200 5.66 -7.11 10.54
CA LEU A 200 6.38 -7.97 9.60
C LEU A 200 5.36 -8.60 8.66
N LEU A 201 5.61 -8.51 7.37
CA LEU A 201 4.73 -8.97 6.30
C LEU A 201 5.47 -9.91 5.36
N THR A 202 4.82 -10.97 4.90
CA THR A 202 5.35 -11.86 3.86
C THR A 202 4.24 -12.59 3.11
N ASP A 203 4.47 -12.89 1.83
CA ASP A 203 3.63 -13.80 1.03
C ASP A 203 4.21 -15.24 0.97
N PHE A 204 5.28 -15.50 1.73
CA PHE A 204 5.91 -16.81 1.80
C PHE A 204 5.47 -17.59 3.03
N PRO A 205 5.11 -18.89 2.90
CA PRO A 205 4.79 -19.74 4.04
C PRO A 205 6.03 -20.07 4.87
N THR A 206 5.80 -20.58 6.09
CA THR A 206 6.86 -21.08 6.97
C THR A 206 7.76 -22.12 6.26
N GLY A 207 9.04 -22.17 6.66
CA GLY A 207 10.02 -23.05 6.04
C GLY A 207 10.62 -22.51 4.72
N THR A 208 10.11 -21.40 4.18
CA THR A 208 10.70 -20.76 3.01
C THR A 208 12.05 -20.13 3.37
N ASN A 209 13.09 -20.44 2.60
CA ASN A 209 14.42 -19.86 2.79
C ASN A 209 14.56 -18.49 2.15
N PRO A 210 15.45 -17.61 2.67
CA PRO A 210 15.72 -16.30 2.11
C PRO A 210 16.63 -16.39 0.87
N ASP A 211 16.15 -17.04 -0.18
CA ASP A 211 16.89 -17.24 -1.43
C ASP A 211 16.81 -16.02 -2.35
N ARG A 212 17.82 -15.85 -3.20
CA ARG A 212 17.94 -14.67 -4.07
C ARG A 212 16.69 -14.37 -4.90
N PRO A 213 16.00 -15.32 -5.53
CA PRO A 213 14.75 -15.05 -6.27
C PRO A 213 13.63 -14.47 -5.39
N ASN A 214 13.54 -14.91 -4.12
CA ASN A 214 12.49 -14.46 -3.20
C ASN A 214 12.65 -12.98 -2.83
N PHE A 215 13.88 -12.46 -2.75
CA PHE A 215 14.10 -11.02 -2.53
C PHE A 215 13.58 -10.18 -3.70
N VAL A 216 13.76 -10.65 -4.93
CA VAL A 216 13.25 -9.96 -6.12
C VAL A 216 11.74 -10.02 -6.16
N ARG A 217 11.15 -11.21 -5.94
CA ARG A 217 9.69 -11.41 -5.90
C ARG A 217 9.02 -10.55 -4.84
N ARG A 218 9.60 -10.45 -3.64
CA ARG A 218 9.08 -9.67 -2.52
C ARG A 218 8.99 -8.17 -2.83
N ASN A 219 9.91 -7.61 -3.63
CA ASN A 219 9.99 -6.17 -3.89
C ASN A 219 8.70 -5.61 -4.51
N ARG A 220 7.91 -6.42 -5.22
CA ARG A 220 6.60 -6.03 -5.73
C ARG A 220 5.63 -5.61 -4.61
N ILE A 221 5.71 -6.26 -3.45
CA ILE A 221 4.87 -5.91 -2.29
C ILE A 221 5.35 -4.61 -1.65
N VAL A 222 6.68 -4.37 -1.58
CA VAL A 222 7.23 -3.10 -1.08
C VAL A 222 6.74 -1.94 -1.95
N ALA A 223 6.86 -2.07 -3.27
CA ALA A 223 6.39 -1.06 -4.22
C ALA A 223 4.87 -0.90 -4.21
N GLY A 224 4.13 -2.02 -4.23
CA GLY A 224 2.67 -2.02 -4.38
C GLY A 224 1.89 -1.53 -3.16
N LEU A 225 2.44 -1.67 -1.94
CA LEU A 225 1.81 -1.15 -0.71
C LEU A 225 1.89 0.37 -0.60
N SER A 226 2.86 1.00 -1.26
CA SER A 226 3.24 2.39 -1.03
C SER A 226 2.63 3.34 -2.07
N GLU A 227 2.43 4.59 -1.68
CA GLU A 227 2.10 5.69 -2.60
C GLU A 227 3.32 6.06 -3.44
N ALA A 228 4.48 6.02 -2.80
CA ALA A 228 5.73 6.39 -3.41
C ALA A 228 6.89 5.48 -2.95
N THR A 229 7.89 5.36 -3.81
CA THR A 229 9.14 4.67 -3.52
C THR A 229 10.31 5.63 -3.59
N LEU A 230 11.05 5.76 -2.49
CA LEU A 230 12.27 6.54 -2.42
C LEU A 230 13.50 5.64 -2.52
N VAL A 231 14.36 5.92 -3.49
CA VAL A 231 15.67 5.31 -3.61
C VAL A 231 16.72 6.25 -3.03
N VAL A 232 17.30 5.88 -1.89
CA VAL A 232 18.27 6.75 -1.18
C VAL A 232 19.64 6.66 -1.80
N GLU A 233 20.15 5.45 -1.99
CA GLU A 233 21.43 5.18 -2.66
C GLU A 233 21.32 3.89 -3.48
N SER A 234 21.92 3.84 -4.65
CA SER A 234 22.01 2.66 -5.48
C SER A 234 23.22 2.69 -6.40
N ALA A 235 23.91 1.55 -6.54
CA ALA A 235 24.82 1.35 -7.65
C ALA A 235 24.04 1.28 -8.98
N GLU A 236 24.75 1.44 -10.12
CA GLU A 236 24.15 1.42 -11.45
C GLU A 236 23.30 0.15 -11.76
N LYS A 237 23.64 -0.98 -11.13
CA LYS A 237 22.92 -2.27 -11.24
C LYS A 237 22.44 -2.73 -9.87
N GLY A 238 21.93 -1.82 -9.04
CA GLY A 238 21.44 -2.13 -7.69
C GLY A 238 20.08 -2.80 -7.67
N GLY A 239 19.83 -3.67 -6.67
CA GLY A 239 18.55 -4.35 -6.50
C GLY A 239 17.39 -3.40 -6.16
N SER A 240 17.67 -2.23 -5.60
CA SER A 240 16.69 -1.17 -5.32
C SER A 240 16.09 -0.57 -6.60
N LEU A 241 16.82 -0.58 -7.71
CA LEU A 241 16.31 -0.13 -9.01
C LEU A 241 15.18 -1.03 -9.53
N ILE A 242 15.20 -2.33 -9.20
CA ILE A 242 14.07 -3.24 -9.51
C ILE A 242 12.80 -2.81 -8.77
N THR A 243 12.93 -2.38 -7.51
CA THR A 243 11.78 -1.87 -6.75
C THR A 243 11.26 -0.56 -7.33
N ALA A 244 12.15 0.32 -7.79
CA ALA A 244 11.79 1.56 -8.48
C ALA A 244 11.05 1.28 -9.79
N ASP A 245 11.56 0.36 -10.63
CA ASP A 245 10.90 -0.03 -11.89
C ASP A 245 9.52 -0.67 -11.64
N LEU A 246 9.37 -1.47 -10.56
CA LEU A 246 8.07 -2.02 -10.16
C LEU A 246 7.10 -0.91 -9.71
N ALA A 247 7.55 0.04 -8.89
CA ALA A 247 6.74 1.18 -8.46
C ALA A 247 6.23 1.99 -9.66
N ASP A 248 7.11 2.32 -10.59
CA ASP A 248 6.76 3.01 -11.84
C ASP A 248 5.73 2.21 -12.66
N SER A 249 5.91 0.89 -12.79
CA SER A 249 4.97 0.00 -13.51
C SER A 249 3.58 -0.08 -12.86
N TYR A 250 3.47 0.19 -11.57
CA TYR A 250 2.19 0.26 -10.83
C TYR A 250 1.61 1.69 -10.82
N GLY A 251 2.22 2.64 -11.52
CA GLY A 251 1.81 4.05 -11.51
C GLY A 251 2.03 4.72 -10.15
N ARG A 252 3.04 4.26 -9.37
CA ARG A 252 3.43 4.89 -8.11
C ARG A 252 4.56 5.88 -8.35
N GLU A 253 4.57 6.97 -7.58
CA GLU A 253 5.64 7.94 -7.66
C GLU A 253 6.99 7.34 -7.25
N VAL A 254 8.04 7.70 -7.97
CA VAL A 254 9.41 7.29 -7.66
C VAL A 254 10.25 8.52 -7.40
N PHE A 255 10.97 8.51 -6.29
CA PHE A 255 11.88 9.58 -5.89
C PHE A 255 13.30 9.04 -5.71
N ALA A 256 14.29 9.91 -5.90
CA ALA A 256 15.67 9.58 -5.61
C ALA A 256 16.42 10.78 -5.03
N PHE A 257 17.28 10.52 -4.05
CA PHE A 257 18.28 11.50 -3.65
C PHE A 257 19.39 11.58 -4.70
N PRO A 258 19.78 12.79 -5.12
CA PRO A 258 20.95 12.97 -5.97
C PRO A 258 22.23 12.72 -5.16
N GLY A 259 23.27 12.31 -5.84
CA GLY A 259 24.59 12.20 -5.23
C GLY A 259 25.70 12.64 -6.18
N ARG A 260 26.95 12.57 -5.74
CA ARG A 260 28.09 12.98 -6.56
C ARG A 260 28.21 12.09 -7.79
N VAL A 261 28.58 12.68 -8.92
CA VAL A 261 28.65 11.98 -10.23
C VAL A 261 29.60 10.77 -10.19
N ASN A 262 30.68 10.87 -9.43
CA ASN A 262 31.71 9.81 -9.36
C ASN A 262 31.50 8.83 -8.19
N ASP A 263 30.46 9.00 -7.37
CA ASP A 263 30.20 8.09 -6.26
C ASP A 263 29.49 6.85 -6.74
N PHE A 264 30.03 5.67 -6.42
CA PHE A 264 29.56 4.38 -6.90
C PHE A 264 28.08 4.12 -6.54
N TYR A 265 27.68 4.46 -5.32
CA TYR A 265 26.30 4.25 -4.85
C TYR A 265 25.35 5.41 -5.17
N SER A 266 25.82 6.46 -5.85
CA SER A 266 24.97 7.52 -6.41
C SER A 266 24.60 7.28 -7.87
N ALA A 267 25.35 6.42 -8.56
CA ALA A 267 25.18 6.18 -9.99
C ALA A 267 23.79 5.71 -10.39
N GLY A 268 23.17 4.83 -9.58
CA GLY A 268 21.81 4.33 -9.82
C GLY A 268 20.75 5.42 -9.64
N CYS A 269 20.82 6.19 -8.55
CA CYS A 269 19.90 7.30 -8.27
C CYS A 269 20.00 8.39 -9.36
N ASN A 270 21.22 8.83 -9.67
CA ASN A 270 21.47 9.80 -10.75
C ASN A 270 20.99 9.27 -12.11
N GLY A 271 21.10 7.95 -12.33
CA GLY A 271 20.58 7.28 -13.52
C GLY A 271 19.07 7.32 -13.63
N LEU A 272 18.34 7.05 -12.54
CA LEU A 272 16.88 7.16 -12.48
C LEU A 272 16.41 8.60 -12.76
N ILE A 273 17.04 9.59 -12.12
CA ILE A 273 16.72 11.01 -12.31
C ILE A 273 16.99 11.43 -13.76
N ARG A 274 18.14 11.09 -14.32
CA ARG A 274 18.50 11.41 -15.71
C ARG A 274 17.54 10.81 -16.73
N GLN A 275 16.98 9.63 -16.44
CA GLN A 275 16.04 8.92 -17.31
C GLN A 275 14.58 9.36 -17.09
N ASN A 276 14.33 10.32 -16.21
CA ASN A 276 12.99 10.74 -15.78
C ASN A 276 12.14 9.60 -15.19
N LYS A 277 12.79 8.58 -14.60
CA LYS A 277 12.15 7.48 -13.89
C LYS A 277 11.95 7.79 -12.41
N ALA A 278 12.65 8.78 -11.88
CA ALA A 278 12.47 9.27 -10.52
C ALA A 278 12.56 10.80 -10.50
N ALA A 279 11.68 11.43 -9.72
CA ALA A 279 11.82 12.83 -9.39
C ALA A 279 12.94 13.02 -8.36
N LEU A 280 13.74 14.07 -8.53
CA LEU A 280 14.79 14.44 -7.59
C LEU A 280 14.15 15.06 -6.34
N ILE A 281 14.56 14.59 -5.16
CA ILE A 281 14.27 15.26 -3.89
C ILE A 281 15.56 15.52 -3.13
N ILE A 282 15.56 16.54 -2.29
CA ILE A 282 16.71 16.91 -1.44
C ILE A 282 16.39 16.85 0.06
N ASP A 283 15.11 16.88 0.41
CA ASP A 283 14.62 16.94 1.79
C ASP A 283 13.13 16.51 1.89
N ALA A 284 12.59 16.56 3.11
CA ALA A 284 11.21 16.24 3.38
C ALA A 284 10.22 17.24 2.74
N VAL A 285 10.62 18.51 2.60
CA VAL A 285 9.75 19.54 2.02
C VAL A 285 9.53 19.24 0.55
N SER A 286 10.58 19.00 -0.21
CA SER A 286 10.51 18.66 -1.64
C SER A 286 9.71 17.38 -1.89
N LEU A 287 9.79 16.37 -1.00
CA LEU A 287 8.99 15.15 -1.08
C LEU A 287 7.49 15.45 -0.86
N VAL A 288 7.18 16.19 0.21
CA VAL A 288 5.79 16.55 0.59
C VAL A 288 5.12 17.39 -0.49
N GLU A 289 5.83 18.36 -1.06
CA GLU A 289 5.34 19.19 -2.16
C GLU A 289 5.08 18.36 -3.43
N ALA A 290 5.99 17.46 -3.79
CA ALA A 290 5.85 16.60 -4.95
C ALA A 290 4.67 15.62 -4.82
N LEU A 291 4.46 15.06 -3.63
CA LEU A 291 3.34 14.18 -3.31
C LEU A 291 2.03 14.93 -3.05
N ARG A 292 2.08 16.27 -2.98
CA ARG A 292 0.93 17.12 -2.61
C ARG A 292 0.28 16.68 -1.30
N TRP A 293 1.09 16.23 -0.35
CA TRP A 293 0.60 15.90 0.98
C TRP A 293 0.23 17.20 1.69
N ASP A 294 -1.04 17.40 1.91
CA ASP A 294 -1.51 18.55 2.68
C ASP A 294 -1.02 18.39 4.11
N VAL A 295 -0.10 19.25 4.51
CA VAL A 295 0.22 19.43 5.93
C VAL A 295 -1.08 19.93 6.56
N ARG A 296 -1.78 19.08 7.30
CA ARG A 296 -2.87 19.54 8.16
C ARG A 296 -2.25 20.54 9.11
N GLU A 297 -2.35 21.82 8.80
CA GLU A 297 -2.20 22.82 9.85
C GLU A 297 -3.14 22.37 10.98
N PRO A 298 -2.66 22.35 12.26
CA PRO A 298 -3.55 22.07 13.39
C PRO A 298 -4.76 22.97 13.18
N SER A 299 -5.91 22.38 13.00
CA SER A 299 -7.13 23.02 12.53
C SER A 299 -7.27 24.41 13.16
N ARG A 300 -6.78 25.44 12.50
CA ARG A 300 -7.41 26.74 12.62
C ARG A 300 -8.83 26.45 12.25
N SER A 301 -9.73 26.47 13.24
CA SER A 301 -11.15 26.46 13.01
C SER A 301 -11.37 27.28 11.75
N LEU A 302 -11.78 26.63 10.66
CA LEU A 302 -12.19 27.35 9.46
C LEU A 302 -13.07 28.47 10.00
N PRO A 303 -12.82 29.74 9.68
CA PRO A 303 -13.77 30.74 10.03
C PRO A 303 -15.11 30.20 9.57
N GLN A 304 -16.03 29.96 10.51
CA GLN A 304 -17.40 29.56 10.18
C GLN A 304 -17.76 30.43 9.00
N GLN A 305 -18.05 29.78 7.87
CA GLN A 305 -18.48 30.48 6.67
C GLN A 305 -19.53 31.45 7.17
N THR A 306 -19.19 32.74 7.20
CA THR A 306 -20.08 33.77 7.69
C THR A 306 -21.32 33.63 6.85
N GLN A 307 -22.38 33.09 7.41
CA GLN A 307 -23.66 33.10 6.72
C GLN A 307 -23.81 34.53 6.24
N LEU A 308 -23.84 34.73 4.95
CA LEU A 308 -24.17 36.02 4.39
C LEU A 308 -25.52 36.38 5.00
N LEU A 309 -25.50 37.22 6.01
CA LEU A 309 -26.70 37.78 6.65
C LEU A 309 -27.28 38.70 5.60
N PHE A 310 -28.12 38.16 4.74
CA PHE A 310 -29.00 38.99 3.96
C PHE A 310 -30.00 39.64 4.94
N PRO A 311 -30.27 40.94 4.83
CA PRO A 311 -31.20 41.61 5.73
C PRO A 311 -32.54 40.86 5.71
N GLU A 312 -33.06 40.54 6.91
CA GLU A 312 -34.39 39.97 7.06
C GLU A 312 -35.40 41.00 6.52
N GLY A 313 -35.96 40.74 5.35
CA GLY A 313 -36.92 41.60 4.70
C GLY A 313 -36.81 41.76 3.21
N GLU A 314 -35.66 41.42 2.61
CA GLU A 314 -35.51 41.41 1.16
C GLU A 314 -36.02 40.08 0.57
N GLU A 315 -36.67 40.13 -0.60
CA GLU A 315 -37.23 38.96 -1.28
C GLU A 315 -36.16 37.88 -1.50
N ASN A 316 -34.91 38.27 -1.78
CA ASN A 316 -33.75 37.41 -1.93
C ASN A 316 -33.44 36.61 -0.65
N GLY A 317 -33.51 37.21 0.52
CA GLY A 317 -33.29 36.55 1.82
C GLY A 317 -34.34 35.48 2.10
N ARG A 318 -35.60 35.74 1.76
CA ARG A 318 -36.70 34.77 1.93
C ARG A 318 -36.55 33.56 1.00
N ILE A 319 -36.16 33.80 -0.23
CA ILE A 319 -35.93 32.75 -1.23
C ILE A 319 -34.75 31.82 -0.78
N LEU A 320 -33.63 32.40 -0.35
CA LEU A 320 -32.48 31.65 0.15
C LEU A 320 -32.79 30.84 1.41
N HIS A 321 -33.51 31.43 2.36
CA HIS A 321 -33.91 30.70 3.58
C HIS A 321 -34.81 29.52 3.26
N TRP A 322 -35.77 29.68 2.37
CA TRP A 322 -36.67 28.60 1.97
C TRP A 322 -35.92 27.49 1.17
N LEU A 323 -35.05 27.87 0.24
CA LEU A 323 -34.21 26.91 -0.51
C LEU A 323 -33.25 26.15 0.41
N GLY A 324 -32.71 26.80 1.43
CA GLY A 324 -31.86 26.17 2.44
C GLY A 324 -32.57 25.04 3.21
N GLN A 325 -33.89 25.17 3.40
CA GLN A 325 -34.69 24.13 4.05
C GLN A 325 -35.08 22.97 3.11
N GLN A 326 -35.29 23.24 1.82
CA GLN A 326 -35.76 22.23 0.83
C GLN A 326 -34.61 21.51 0.12
N GLY A 327 -33.40 22.07 0.09
CA GLY A 327 -32.24 21.55 -0.56
C GLY A 327 -32.27 21.62 -2.10
N LYS A 328 -33.39 21.29 -2.74
CA LYS A 328 -33.63 21.40 -4.20
C LYS A 328 -35.11 21.68 -4.42
N ALA A 329 -35.43 22.61 -5.33
CA ALA A 329 -36.81 22.89 -5.71
C ALA A 329 -36.90 23.31 -7.18
N HIS A 330 -38.03 23.01 -7.81
CA HIS A 330 -38.33 23.50 -9.15
C HIS A 330 -38.79 24.95 -9.10
N ILE A 331 -38.46 25.77 -10.11
CA ILE A 331 -38.78 27.21 -10.13
C ILE A 331 -40.29 27.51 -9.88
N ASN A 332 -41.19 26.65 -10.32
CA ASN A 332 -42.60 26.76 -10.08
C ASN A 332 -42.98 26.57 -8.60
N GLU A 333 -42.26 25.72 -7.88
CA GLU A 333 -42.49 25.50 -6.42
C GLU A 333 -42.04 26.69 -5.62
N ILE A 334 -40.91 27.32 -6.01
CA ILE A 334 -40.43 28.56 -5.39
C ILE A 334 -41.44 29.70 -5.66
N ALA A 335 -41.90 29.82 -6.89
CA ALA A 335 -42.89 30.81 -7.28
C ALA A 335 -44.18 30.72 -6.44
N LEU A 336 -44.68 29.52 -6.23
CA LEU A 336 -45.85 29.26 -5.37
C LEU A 336 -45.58 29.55 -3.91
N ALA A 337 -44.44 29.08 -3.37
CA ALA A 337 -44.09 29.26 -1.96
C ALA A 337 -43.85 30.75 -1.58
N MET A 338 -43.26 31.52 -2.50
CA MET A 338 -42.96 32.94 -2.31
C MET A 338 -44.12 33.87 -2.74
N ASN A 339 -45.11 33.33 -3.43
CA ASN A 339 -46.20 34.07 -4.07
C ASN A 339 -45.71 35.16 -5.06
N ILE A 340 -44.67 34.77 -5.84
CA ILE A 340 -44.03 35.63 -6.86
C ILE A 340 -44.21 34.98 -8.23
N PRO A 341 -44.66 35.71 -9.26
CA PRO A 341 -44.74 35.18 -10.62
C PRO A 341 -43.36 34.71 -11.14
N VAL A 342 -43.30 33.60 -11.90
CA VAL A 342 -42.03 33.05 -12.42
C VAL A 342 -41.23 34.09 -13.21
N SER A 343 -41.92 35.00 -13.93
CA SER A 343 -41.28 36.10 -14.68
C SER A 343 -40.51 37.12 -13.80
N GLN A 344 -40.93 37.29 -12.55
CA GLN A 344 -40.27 38.16 -11.57
C GLN A 344 -39.27 37.38 -10.72
N LEU A 345 -39.50 36.09 -10.51
CA LEU A 345 -38.59 35.19 -9.76
C LEU A 345 -37.29 34.89 -10.52
N ALA A 346 -37.33 34.74 -11.83
CA ALA A 346 -36.17 34.38 -12.62
C ALA A 346 -35.03 35.43 -12.51
N PRO A 347 -35.24 36.73 -12.60
CA PRO A 347 -34.20 37.74 -12.32
C PRO A 347 -33.64 37.66 -10.91
N LEU A 348 -34.47 37.48 -9.89
CA LEU A 348 -34.07 37.40 -8.48
C LEU A 348 -33.17 36.17 -8.21
N LEU A 349 -33.47 35.04 -8.85
CA LEU A 349 -32.61 33.83 -8.76
C LEU A 349 -31.27 33.99 -9.49
N PHE A 350 -31.17 34.93 -10.42
CA PHE A 350 -29.91 35.23 -11.13
C PHE A 350 -29.01 36.18 -10.33
N GLU A 351 -29.57 36.94 -9.37
CA GLU A 351 -28.85 37.85 -8.49
C GLU A 351 -28.37 37.15 -7.19
N LEU A 352 -28.84 35.93 -6.92
CA LEU A 352 -28.48 35.11 -5.77
C LEU A 352 -27.28 34.20 -6.08
#